data_34af6441e0fcf4b5d0f611d47d563ff1
#
_entry.id   34af6441e0fcf4b5d0f611d47d563ff1
#
_cell.length_a   1.000
_cell.length_b   1.000
_cell.length_c   1.000
_cell.angle_alpha   90.00
_cell.angle_beta   90.00
_cell.angle_gamma   90.00
#
_symmetry.space_group_name_H-M   'P 1'
#
loop_
_entity.id
_entity.type
_entity.pdbx_description
1 polymer ?
#
loop_
_entity_poly.entity_id
_entity_poly.type
_entity_poly.pdbx_seq_one_letter_code
_entity_poly.pdbx_strand_id
1 'polypeptide(L)'
;MNIAIVGTGYVGLVTGTCFAEMGTNVTCVDIDTKKIDKLNNGIMPIYEPGLEELVKKNVREGRLHFTTDLTSVLDKVEIVFSAVGTPPDEDGSADLHYVLDVARTFGQKINRYTLLVTKSTVPVGTAQKVKAAIREELEKRGVNIPFDVASNPEFLKEGSAIQDFMSPDRVVVGVESERARELMMRLYRPFLLNNFRVIFMDVPSAEMTKYAANSMLATRISFMNDIANLCELVGADVNMVRRGIGSDERIGSKFLYPGCGYGGSCFPKDVKALIHTAEEYGYRMRVLQAVEEVNGRQKEVLFDKLKRHFGGDLRGRRIALWGLAFKPETDDMREATSLVLIRLLNEAGAVVTVYDPVAMDECRRAVGDRVRYAADMYEAAKDADALLLVTEWKEFRIPDWTALKKAMHSPVLFDGRNIYDRTDVRKAGFTYYYIGG
;
A
#
# COMPACT_ATOMS: atom_id res chain seq x y z
N MET A 1 -15.21 18.03 18.57
CA MET A 1 -14.24 17.03 19.09
C MET A 1 -12.86 17.45 18.63
N ASN A 2 -11.88 17.35 19.50
CA ASN A 2 -10.48 17.62 19.17
C ASN A 2 -9.69 16.31 19.22
N ILE A 3 -8.91 16.02 18.20
CA ILE A 3 -8.09 14.81 18.12
C ILE A 3 -6.67 15.14 17.68
N ALA A 4 -5.73 14.30 18.05
CA ALA A 4 -4.36 14.32 17.52
C ALA A 4 -4.10 13.07 16.69
N ILE A 5 -3.29 13.20 15.64
CA ILE A 5 -2.81 12.08 14.84
C ILE A 5 -1.29 12.15 14.78
N VAL A 6 -0.64 11.15 15.36
CA VAL A 6 0.82 11.05 15.41
C VAL A 6 1.31 10.21 14.23
N GLY A 7 2.15 10.81 13.42
CA GLY A 7 2.61 10.31 12.14
C GLY A 7 1.89 11.00 10.97
N THR A 8 2.64 11.68 10.10
CA THR A 8 2.14 12.33 8.88
C THR A 8 2.60 11.58 7.62
N GLY A 9 2.73 10.28 7.74
CA GLY A 9 2.83 9.38 6.60
C GLY A 9 1.49 9.24 5.88
N TYR A 10 1.41 8.30 4.94
CA TYR A 10 0.22 8.12 4.11
C TYR A 10 -1.06 7.96 4.94
N VAL A 11 -1.09 7.01 5.87
CA VAL A 11 -2.26 6.71 6.70
C VAL A 11 -2.64 7.90 7.59
N GLY A 12 -1.67 8.49 8.27
CA GLY A 12 -1.94 9.57 9.24
C GLY A 12 -2.42 10.85 8.57
N LEU A 13 -1.78 11.27 7.47
CA LEU A 13 -2.15 12.50 6.78
C LEU A 13 -3.53 12.38 6.12
N VAL A 14 -3.82 11.27 5.44
CA VAL A 14 -5.15 11.03 4.85
C VAL A 14 -6.22 10.97 5.94
N THR A 15 -5.97 10.20 7.01
CA THR A 15 -6.91 10.07 8.14
C THR A 15 -7.21 11.44 8.77
N GLY A 16 -6.17 12.23 9.06
CA GLY A 16 -6.33 13.55 9.68
C GLY A 16 -7.10 14.52 8.80
N THR A 17 -6.77 14.53 7.51
CA THR A 17 -7.45 15.40 6.53
C THR A 17 -8.91 15.03 6.38
N CYS A 18 -9.25 13.74 6.29
CA CYS A 18 -10.63 13.28 6.16
C CYS A 18 -11.46 13.53 7.43
N PHE A 19 -10.90 13.36 8.62
CA PHE A 19 -11.58 13.76 9.85
C PHE A 19 -11.82 15.27 9.93
N ALA A 20 -10.83 16.07 9.51
CA ALA A 20 -10.98 17.53 9.45
C ALA A 20 -12.07 17.94 8.44
N GLU A 21 -12.15 17.29 7.28
CA GLU A 21 -13.19 17.52 6.27
C GLU A 21 -14.60 17.25 6.81
N MET A 22 -14.74 16.30 7.74
CA MET A 22 -15.99 15.99 8.43
C MET A 22 -16.27 16.86 9.66
N GLY A 23 -15.49 17.94 9.87
CA GLY A 23 -15.73 18.94 10.91
C GLY A 23 -15.04 18.67 12.24
N THR A 24 -14.15 17.69 12.33
CA THR A 24 -13.34 17.45 13.53
C THR A 24 -12.13 18.39 13.55
N ASN A 25 -11.76 18.94 14.72
CA ASN A 25 -10.51 19.67 14.87
C ASN A 25 -9.36 18.67 15.02
N VAL A 26 -8.46 18.68 14.09
CA VAL A 26 -7.36 17.71 13.98
C VAL A 26 -6.02 18.41 14.07
N THR A 27 -5.14 17.90 14.92
CA THR A 27 -3.71 18.26 14.92
C THR A 27 -2.90 17.03 14.51
N CYS A 28 -2.25 17.09 13.38
CA CYS A 28 -1.29 16.08 12.93
C CYS A 28 0.09 16.42 13.51
N VAL A 29 0.73 15.39 14.07
CA VAL A 29 2.02 15.51 14.76
C VAL A 29 3.03 14.59 14.09
N ASP A 30 4.22 15.10 13.78
CA ASP A 30 5.33 14.28 13.27
C ASP A 30 6.65 14.80 13.82
N ILE A 31 7.57 13.91 14.15
CA ILE A 31 8.91 14.27 14.64
C ILE A 31 9.81 14.87 13.55
N ASP A 32 9.48 14.64 12.29
CA ASP A 32 10.22 15.19 11.15
C ASP A 32 9.85 16.65 10.90
N THR A 33 10.70 17.55 11.37
CA THR A 33 10.54 19.00 11.22
C THR A 33 10.41 19.42 9.76
N LYS A 34 11.19 18.81 8.86
CA LYS A 34 11.15 19.15 7.42
C LYS A 34 9.80 18.78 6.79
N LYS A 35 9.22 17.68 7.22
CA LYS A 35 7.91 17.25 6.76
C LYS A 35 6.81 18.19 7.27
N ILE A 36 6.86 18.57 8.54
CA ILE A 36 5.92 19.53 9.13
C ILE A 36 6.07 20.91 8.48
N ASP A 37 7.28 21.38 8.22
CA ASP A 37 7.52 22.64 7.53
C ASP A 37 6.94 22.63 6.12
N LYS A 38 7.11 21.54 5.37
CA LYS A 38 6.48 21.37 4.06
C LYS A 38 4.96 21.45 4.14
N LEU A 39 4.35 20.71 5.06
CA LEU A 39 2.89 20.69 5.27
C LEU A 39 2.35 22.08 5.65
N ASN A 40 3.02 22.81 6.52
CA ASN A 40 2.67 24.17 6.90
C ASN A 40 2.78 25.17 5.73
N ASN A 41 3.64 24.87 4.74
CA ASN A 41 3.75 25.63 3.49
C ASN A 41 2.87 25.09 2.36
N GLY A 42 1.97 24.14 2.64
CA GLY A 42 1.05 23.56 1.66
C GLY A 42 1.70 22.60 0.65
N ILE A 43 2.89 22.08 0.96
CA ILE A 43 3.62 21.11 0.14
C ILE A 43 3.36 19.70 0.69
N MET A 44 2.79 18.83 -0.14
CA MET A 44 2.47 17.46 0.27
C MET A 44 3.70 16.57 0.26
N PRO A 45 3.94 15.80 1.34
CA PRO A 45 5.05 14.84 1.41
C PRO A 45 4.74 13.49 0.74
N ILE A 46 3.52 13.29 0.30
CA ILE A 46 3.02 12.06 -0.33
C ILE A 46 2.16 12.40 -1.54
N TYR A 47 2.10 11.47 -2.50
CA TYR A 47 1.18 11.58 -3.62
C TYR A 47 -0.12 10.81 -3.32
N GLU A 48 -1.24 11.52 -3.32
CA GLU A 48 -2.61 10.97 -3.28
C GLU A 48 -3.55 11.91 -4.00
N PRO A 49 -4.31 11.43 -5.01
CA PRO A 49 -5.23 12.28 -5.76
C PRO A 49 -6.23 13.02 -4.86
N GLY A 50 -6.29 14.36 -5.00
CA GLY A 50 -7.21 15.23 -4.25
C GLY A 50 -6.80 15.57 -2.83
N LEU A 51 -5.72 14.99 -2.29
CA LEU A 51 -5.30 15.25 -0.90
C LEU A 51 -4.84 16.69 -0.69
N GLU A 52 -4.05 17.24 -1.61
CA GLU A 52 -3.51 18.59 -1.50
C GLU A 52 -4.60 19.64 -1.35
N GLU A 53 -5.66 19.55 -2.15
CA GLU A 53 -6.80 20.46 -2.12
C GLU A 53 -7.53 20.39 -0.78
N LEU A 54 -7.78 19.19 -0.28
CA LEU A 54 -8.44 18.98 1.01
C LEU A 54 -7.59 19.48 2.19
N VAL A 55 -6.28 19.24 2.18
CA VAL A 55 -5.36 19.76 3.19
C VAL A 55 -5.40 21.28 3.21
N LYS A 56 -5.18 21.94 2.07
CA LYS A 56 -5.20 23.40 1.95
C LYS A 56 -6.54 24.01 2.40
N LYS A 57 -7.65 23.38 2.03
CA LYS A 57 -8.99 23.79 2.47
C LYS A 57 -9.11 23.75 3.98
N ASN A 58 -8.79 22.61 4.61
CA ASN A 58 -9.02 22.41 6.05
C ASN A 58 -8.02 23.19 6.93
N VAL A 59 -6.82 23.46 6.44
CA VAL A 59 -5.88 24.39 7.09
C VAL A 59 -6.44 25.80 7.07
N ARG A 60 -6.91 26.29 5.92
CA ARG A 60 -7.54 27.63 5.80
C ARG A 60 -8.77 27.79 6.66
N GLU A 61 -9.55 26.74 6.82
CA GLU A 61 -10.77 26.74 7.67
C GLU A 61 -10.46 26.49 9.16
N GLY A 62 -9.18 26.34 9.54
CA GLY A 62 -8.75 26.22 10.94
C GLY A 62 -9.12 24.88 11.60
N ARG A 63 -9.39 23.84 10.81
CA ARG A 63 -9.71 22.49 11.32
C ARG A 63 -8.54 21.52 11.27
N LEU A 64 -7.50 21.80 10.47
CA LEU A 64 -6.32 20.95 10.33
C LEU A 64 -5.06 21.75 10.67
N HIS A 65 -4.27 21.23 11.61
CA HIS A 65 -3.05 21.84 12.10
C HIS A 65 -1.89 20.83 12.05
N PHE A 66 -0.66 21.33 11.94
CA PHE A 66 0.55 20.52 11.92
C PHE A 66 1.55 21.03 12.96
N THR A 67 2.15 20.12 13.72
CA THR A 67 3.17 20.44 14.73
C THR A 67 4.15 19.29 14.92
N THR A 68 5.30 19.58 15.48
CA THR A 68 6.27 18.57 15.93
C THR A 68 6.11 18.20 17.41
N ASP A 69 5.27 18.92 18.15
CA ASP A 69 5.14 18.77 19.61
C ASP A 69 3.78 18.15 20.00
N LEU A 70 3.80 16.84 20.23
CA LEU A 70 2.64 16.11 20.77
C LEU A 70 2.23 16.63 22.17
N THR A 71 3.20 17.06 22.98
CA THR A 71 2.96 17.47 24.35
C THR A 71 2.02 18.67 24.44
N SER A 72 2.19 19.65 23.55
CA SER A 72 1.36 20.86 23.50
C SER A 72 -0.10 20.61 23.11
N VAL A 73 -0.38 19.42 22.59
CA VAL A 73 -1.69 19.04 22.05
C VAL A 73 -2.49 18.16 23.01
N LEU A 74 -1.81 17.33 23.84
CA LEU A 74 -2.44 16.30 24.67
C LEU A 74 -3.51 16.82 25.62
N ASP A 75 -3.33 18.00 26.21
CA ASP A 75 -4.32 18.61 27.14
C ASP A 75 -5.62 19.06 26.46
N LYS A 76 -5.60 19.14 25.13
CA LYS A 76 -6.73 19.69 24.35
C LYS A 76 -7.54 18.62 23.63
N VAL A 77 -7.00 17.38 23.52
CA VAL A 77 -7.60 16.32 22.71
C VAL A 77 -8.26 15.23 23.56
N GLU A 78 -9.28 14.59 23.01
CA GLU A 78 -9.99 13.48 23.64
C GLU A 78 -9.45 12.14 23.14
N ILE A 79 -8.91 12.12 21.91
CA ILE A 79 -8.39 10.93 21.23
C ILE A 79 -7.04 11.27 20.59
N VAL A 80 -6.09 10.38 20.76
CA VAL A 80 -4.80 10.39 20.05
C VAL A 80 -4.72 9.15 19.18
N PHE A 81 -4.53 9.32 17.88
CA PHE A 81 -4.23 8.22 16.96
C PHE A 81 -2.72 8.08 16.79
N SER A 82 -2.23 6.86 16.94
CA SER A 82 -0.90 6.46 16.54
C SER A 82 -0.96 5.88 15.12
N ALA A 83 -0.48 6.65 14.15
CA ALA A 83 -0.41 6.31 12.72
C ALA A 83 1.05 6.31 12.23
N VAL A 84 1.98 5.98 13.11
CA VAL A 84 3.41 5.91 12.84
C VAL A 84 3.78 4.67 12.02
N GLY A 85 4.93 4.71 11.36
CA GLY A 85 5.42 3.56 10.60
C GLY A 85 5.69 2.33 11.47
N THR A 86 5.45 1.17 10.89
CA THR A 86 5.83 -0.15 11.44
C THR A 86 6.63 -0.88 10.37
N PRO A 87 7.88 -0.45 10.09
CA PRO A 87 8.68 -1.10 9.07
C PRO A 87 8.97 -2.55 9.45
N PRO A 88 9.25 -3.43 8.48
CA PRO A 88 9.70 -4.78 8.79
C PRO A 88 11.10 -4.71 9.41
N ASP A 89 11.35 -5.53 10.43
CA ASP A 89 12.66 -5.80 10.96
C ASP A 89 13.39 -6.84 10.09
N GLU A 90 14.67 -7.09 10.34
CA GLU A 90 15.50 -8.04 9.57
C GLU A 90 14.95 -9.48 9.59
N ASP A 91 14.28 -9.87 10.67
CA ASP A 91 13.64 -11.18 10.83
C ASP A 91 12.23 -11.28 10.23
N GLY A 92 11.71 -10.17 9.65
CA GLY A 92 10.36 -10.08 9.09
C GLY A 92 9.28 -9.70 10.09
N SER A 93 9.61 -9.51 11.38
CA SER A 93 8.70 -8.95 12.37
C SER A 93 8.41 -7.47 12.10
N ALA A 94 7.38 -6.92 12.74
CA ALA A 94 7.10 -5.50 12.68
C ALA A 94 7.88 -4.75 13.76
N ASP A 95 8.68 -3.77 13.39
CA ASP A 95 9.32 -2.87 14.34
C ASP A 95 8.28 -1.97 15.02
N LEU A 96 8.15 -2.11 16.33
CA LEU A 96 7.18 -1.41 17.15
C LEU A 96 7.75 -0.21 17.92
N HIS A 97 9.05 0.12 17.75
CA HIS A 97 9.66 1.14 18.59
C HIS A 97 8.94 2.49 18.46
N TYR A 98 8.55 2.91 17.26
CA TYR A 98 7.80 4.17 17.08
C TYR A 98 6.43 4.15 17.78
N VAL A 99 5.73 3.01 17.74
CA VAL A 99 4.44 2.84 18.41
C VAL A 99 4.60 2.95 19.92
N LEU A 100 5.64 2.32 20.47
CA LEU A 100 5.93 2.36 21.90
C LEU A 100 6.45 3.72 22.35
N ASP A 101 7.18 4.45 21.53
CA ASP A 101 7.62 5.82 21.85
C ASP A 101 6.43 6.80 21.92
N VAL A 102 5.44 6.65 21.03
CA VAL A 102 4.17 7.38 21.14
C VAL A 102 3.48 7.03 22.46
N ALA A 103 3.42 5.75 22.84
CA ALA A 103 2.81 5.31 24.08
C ALA A 103 3.53 5.87 25.31
N ARG A 104 4.86 5.88 25.34
CA ARG A 104 5.66 6.48 26.42
C ARG A 104 5.41 7.99 26.51
N THR A 105 5.50 8.72 25.39
CA THR A 105 5.25 10.16 25.36
C THR A 105 3.83 10.48 25.86
N PHE A 106 2.85 9.68 25.45
CA PHE A 106 1.48 9.78 25.93
C PHE A 106 1.41 9.59 27.46
N GLY A 107 1.98 8.52 28.01
CA GLY A 107 2.00 8.25 29.45
C GLY A 107 2.74 9.31 30.26
N GLN A 108 3.81 9.89 29.72
CA GLN A 108 4.58 10.97 30.36
C GLN A 108 3.79 12.27 30.51
N LYS A 109 2.77 12.49 29.70
CA LYS A 109 2.19 13.82 29.53
C LYS A 109 0.69 13.90 29.78
N ILE A 110 -0.07 12.82 29.66
CA ILE A 110 -1.52 12.88 29.93
C ILE A 110 -1.79 13.33 31.37
N ASN A 111 -2.82 14.17 31.56
CA ASN A 111 -3.27 14.65 32.86
C ASN A 111 -4.77 14.43 33.08
N ARG A 112 -5.48 13.91 32.12
CA ARG A 112 -6.89 13.52 32.13
C ARG A 112 -7.13 12.28 31.30
N TYR A 113 -8.33 11.73 31.41
CA TYR A 113 -8.72 10.62 30.56
C TYR A 113 -8.57 10.99 29.08
N THR A 114 -7.79 10.21 28.37
CA THR A 114 -7.58 10.31 26.92
C THR A 114 -7.52 8.90 26.33
N LEU A 115 -8.10 8.71 25.16
CA LEU A 115 -8.08 7.46 24.43
C LEU A 115 -6.89 7.45 23.47
N LEU A 116 -6.00 6.46 23.57
CA LEU A 116 -4.97 6.19 22.57
C LEU A 116 -5.45 5.12 21.59
N VAL A 117 -5.45 5.43 20.30
CA VAL A 117 -5.93 4.54 19.24
C VAL A 117 -4.76 4.15 18.34
N THR A 118 -4.47 2.87 18.23
CA THR A 118 -3.50 2.36 17.25
C THR A 118 -4.17 2.24 15.89
N LYS A 119 -3.75 3.07 14.94
CA LYS A 119 -4.18 3.05 13.53
C LYS A 119 -3.19 2.28 12.66
N SER A 120 -1.91 2.28 13.03
CA SER A 120 -0.86 1.49 12.38
C SER A 120 -1.21 0.00 12.36
N THR A 121 -0.78 -0.70 11.31
CA THR A 121 -0.88 -2.16 11.25
C THR A 121 0.17 -2.77 12.18
N VAL A 122 -0.28 -3.43 13.22
CA VAL A 122 0.56 -3.98 14.28
C VAL A 122 0.21 -5.44 14.59
N PRO A 123 1.18 -6.27 15.01
CA PRO A 123 0.94 -7.64 15.45
C PRO A 123 -0.06 -7.72 16.60
N VAL A 124 -0.77 -8.85 16.66
CA VAL A 124 -1.69 -9.16 17.78
C VAL A 124 -0.94 -9.12 19.10
N GLY A 125 -1.53 -8.45 20.10
CA GLY A 125 -0.92 -8.25 21.41
C GLY A 125 -0.15 -6.93 21.56
N THR A 126 -0.04 -6.13 20.49
CA THR A 126 0.62 -4.82 20.55
C THR A 126 -0.08 -3.86 21.51
N ALA A 127 -1.41 -3.87 21.57
CA ALA A 127 -2.15 -3.04 22.52
C ALA A 127 -1.79 -3.30 23.99
N GLN A 128 -1.45 -4.53 24.36
CA GLN A 128 -0.99 -4.86 25.70
C GLN A 128 0.39 -4.26 25.98
N LYS A 129 1.30 -4.28 25.01
CA LYS A 129 2.62 -3.64 25.09
C LYS A 129 2.49 -2.13 25.24
N VAL A 130 1.59 -1.52 24.45
CA VAL A 130 1.26 -0.09 24.52
C VAL A 130 0.71 0.29 25.90
N LYS A 131 -0.24 -0.49 26.45
CA LYS A 131 -0.77 -0.27 27.80
C LYS A 131 0.30 -0.37 28.88
N ALA A 132 1.18 -1.36 28.78
CA ALA A 132 2.27 -1.55 29.71
C ALA A 132 3.22 -0.34 29.69
N ALA A 133 3.60 0.15 28.51
CA ALA A 133 4.46 1.33 28.35
C ALA A 133 3.83 2.60 28.94
N ILE A 134 2.52 2.79 28.74
CA ILE A 134 1.80 3.94 29.34
C ILE A 134 1.77 3.84 30.86
N ARG A 135 1.44 2.67 31.42
CA ARG A 135 1.39 2.43 32.87
C ARG A 135 2.74 2.68 33.54
N GLU A 136 3.82 2.18 32.95
CA GLU A 136 5.18 2.41 33.43
C GLU A 136 5.49 3.92 33.57
N GLU A 137 5.13 4.72 32.59
CA GLU A 137 5.36 6.17 32.64
C GLU A 137 4.45 6.88 33.67
N LEU A 138 3.20 6.46 33.83
CA LEU A 138 2.30 6.98 34.89
C LEU A 138 2.82 6.62 36.28
N GLU A 139 3.33 5.41 36.49
CA GLU A 139 3.96 4.96 37.74
C GLU A 139 5.20 5.79 38.07
N LYS A 140 6.09 6.04 37.09
CA LYS A 140 7.26 6.92 37.26
C LYS A 140 6.88 8.33 37.71
N ARG A 141 5.71 8.81 37.25
CA ARG A 141 5.17 10.13 37.65
C ARG A 141 4.43 10.10 38.99
N GLY A 142 4.17 8.94 39.56
CA GLY A 142 3.39 8.79 40.79
C GLY A 142 1.92 9.20 40.65
N VAL A 143 1.32 9.10 39.46
CA VAL A 143 -0.05 9.48 39.17
C VAL A 143 -0.90 8.32 38.69
N ASN A 144 -2.19 8.36 38.98
CA ASN A 144 -3.16 7.38 38.49
C ASN A 144 -4.19 8.05 37.60
N ILE A 145 -3.85 8.23 36.34
CA ILE A 145 -4.73 8.84 35.33
C ILE A 145 -5.38 7.74 34.50
N PRO A 146 -6.73 7.72 34.43
CA PRO A 146 -7.41 6.71 33.62
C PRO A 146 -7.15 6.95 32.13
N PHE A 147 -6.97 5.85 31.39
CA PHE A 147 -6.82 5.85 29.94
C PHE A 147 -7.34 4.53 29.36
N ASP A 148 -7.65 4.55 28.08
CA ASP A 148 -7.93 3.35 27.30
C ASP A 148 -7.00 3.27 26.07
N VAL A 149 -6.82 2.07 25.57
CA VAL A 149 -6.14 1.78 24.30
C VAL A 149 -7.13 1.04 23.39
N ALA A 150 -7.30 1.55 22.18
CA ALA A 150 -8.13 0.95 21.16
C ALA A 150 -7.28 0.59 19.92
N SER A 151 -7.77 -0.35 19.12
CA SER A 151 -7.24 -0.67 17.79
C SER A 151 -8.25 -0.25 16.73
N ASN A 152 -7.82 0.53 15.76
CA ASN A 152 -8.66 0.95 14.63
C ASN A 152 -7.87 0.80 13.33
N PRO A 153 -7.68 -0.44 12.86
CA PRO A 153 -6.92 -0.72 11.65
C PRO A 153 -7.54 0.01 10.44
N GLU A 154 -6.70 0.42 9.52
CA GLU A 154 -7.10 1.06 8.29
C GLU A 154 -7.20 0.04 7.13
N PHE A 155 -8.03 0.35 6.14
CA PHE A 155 -8.20 -0.44 4.92
C PHE A 155 -8.11 0.46 3.68
N LEU A 156 -7.29 1.49 3.76
CA LEU A 156 -7.09 2.46 2.70
C LEU A 156 -6.27 1.86 1.56
N LYS A 157 -6.61 2.24 0.35
CA LYS A 157 -5.83 1.91 -0.84
C LYS A 157 -5.16 3.17 -1.35
N GLU A 158 -3.84 3.17 -1.46
CA GLU A 158 -3.11 4.26 -2.10
C GLU A 158 -3.71 4.57 -3.48
N GLY A 159 -3.83 5.87 -3.82
CA GLY A 159 -4.48 6.32 -5.03
C GLY A 159 -6.02 6.42 -4.98
N SER A 160 -6.64 5.91 -3.90
CA SER A 160 -8.09 6.07 -3.64
C SER A 160 -8.41 6.15 -2.15
N ALA A 161 -7.44 6.51 -1.32
CA ALA A 161 -7.56 6.47 0.13
C ALA A 161 -8.57 7.48 0.68
N ILE A 162 -8.69 8.64 0.08
CA ILE A 162 -9.72 9.63 0.44
C ILE A 162 -11.11 9.03 0.25
N GLN A 163 -11.37 8.42 -0.91
CA GLN A 163 -12.65 7.78 -1.21
C GLN A 163 -12.93 6.63 -0.25
N ASP A 164 -11.92 5.78 0.02
CA ASP A 164 -12.05 4.66 0.94
C ASP A 164 -12.32 5.11 2.37
N PHE A 165 -11.75 6.25 2.80
CA PHE A 165 -11.99 6.80 4.13
C PHE A 165 -13.36 7.46 4.25
N MET A 166 -13.75 8.25 3.22
CA MET A 166 -15.03 8.98 3.21
C MET A 166 -16.23 8.07 2.97
N SER A 167 -16.02 6.93 2.32
CA SER A 167 -17.06 5.95 2.00
C SER A 167 -16.55 4.51 2.23
N PRO A 168 -16.25 4.15 3.50
CA PRO A 168 -15.66 2.85 3.80
C PRO A 168 -16.68 1.71 3.70
N ASP A 169 -16.26 0.54 3.21
CA ASP A 169 -17.07 -0.70 3.28
C ASP A 169 -17.41 -1.04 4.75
N ARG A 170 -16.50 -0.80 5.66
CA ARG A 170 -16.63 -0.97 7.12
C ARG A 170 -15.54 -0.19 7.85
N VAL A 171 -15.83 0.12 9.10
CA VAL A 171 -14.85 0.60 10.09
C VAL A 171 -14.72 -0.47 11.17
N VAL A 172 -13.51 -0.96 11.43
CA VAL A 172 -13.23 -1.95 12.50
C VAL A 172 -12.63 -1.22 13.70
N VAL A 173 -13.19 -1.47 14.88
CA VAL A 173 -12.73 -0.85 16.12
C VAL A 173 -12.66 -1.90 17.23
N GLY A 174 -11.44 -2.17 17.70
CA GLY A 174 -11.20 -2.98 18.89
C GLY A 174 -11.18 -2.12 20.14
N VAL A 175 -12.04 -2.42 21.11
CA VAL A 175 -12.16 -1.69 22.37
C VAL A 175 -12.38 -2.64 23.53
N GLU A 176 -12.05 -2.18 24.76
CA GLU A 176 -12.28 -2.96 25.99
C GLU A 176 -13.23 -2.24 26.95
N SER A 177 -13.54 -0.96 26.76
CA SER A 177 -14.43 -0.19 27.61
C SER A 177 -15.58 0.44 26.82
N GLU A 178 -16.73 0.61 27.47
CA GLU A 178 -17.87 1.33 26.88
C GLU A 178 -17.53 2.79 26.60
N ARG A 179 -16.73 3.42 27.46
CA ARG A 179 -16.26 4.80 27.26
C ARG A 179 -15.45 4.98 25.96
N ALA A 180 -14.53 4.06 25.69
CA ALA A 180 -13.76 4.07 24.44
C ALA A 180 -14.68 3.83 23.24
N ARG A 181 -15.66 2.92 23.36
CA ARG A 181 -16.64 2.63 22.32
C ARG A 181 -17.48 3.86 21.98
N GLU A 182 -18.00 4.57 22.98
CA GLU A 182 -18.79 5.79 22.79
C GLU A 182 -17.99 6.91 22.11
N LEU A 183 -16.71 7.09 22.49
CA LEU A 183 -15.82 8.08 21.87
C LEU A 183 -15.59 7.76 20.40
N MET A 184 -15.28 6.50 20.06
CA MET A 184 -15.06 6.08 18.68
C MET A 184 -16.34 6.16 17.87
N MET A 185 -17.50 5.79 18.43
CA MET A 185 -18.80 5.93 17.77
C MET A 185 -19.10 7.40 17.46
N ARG A 186 -18.86 8.30 18.42
CA ARG A 186 -19.06 9.75 18.23
C ARG A 186 -18.17 10.32 17.14
N LEU A 187 -16.91 9.87 17.05
CA LEU A 187 -15.96 10.30 16.03
C LEU A 187 -16.40 9.86 14.64
N TYR A 188 -16.83 8.59 14.48
CA TYR A 188 -17.22 8.03 13.19
C TYR A 188 -18.68 8.33 12.80
N ARG A 189 -19.50 8.87 13.71
CA ARG A 189 -20.92 9.17 13.45
C ARG A 189 -21.21 9.96 12.16
N PRO A 190 -20.42 11.00 11.80
CA PRO A 190 -20.64 11.75 10.56
C PRO A 190 -20.57 10.88 9.30
N PHE A 191 -19.78 9.79 9.32
CA PHE A 191 -19.63 8.88 8.20
C PHE A 191 -20.76 7.86 8.08
N LEU A 192 -21.58 7.68 9.15
CA LEU A 192 -22.64 6.66 9.20
C LEU A 192 -23.91 7.05 8.41
N LEU A 193 -24.00 8.29 7.94
CA LEU A 193 -25.16 8.80 7.18
C LEU A 193 -25.43 8.02 5.90
N ASN A 194 -24.44 7.25 5.40
CA ASN A 194 -24.52 6.45 4.19
C ASN A 194 -24.56 4.94 4.45
N ASN A 195 -25.13 4.48 5.57
CA ASN A 195 -25.21 3.06 5.96
C ASN A 195 -23.88 2.34 6.23
N PHE A 196 -22.81 3.06 6.56
CA PHE A 196 -21.55 2.42 6.93
C PHE A 196 -21.65 1.74 8.30
N ARG A 197 -21.03 0.58 8.41
CA ARG A 197 -21.01 -0.20 9.65
C ARG A 197 -19.72 0.04 10.41
N VAL A 198 -19.82 0.47 11.67
CA VAL A 198 -18.75 0.34 12.63
C VAL A 198 -18.90 -1.03 13.30
N ILE A 199 -17.90 -1.87 13.12
CA ILE A 199 -17.84 -3.21 13.70
C ILE A 199 -16.97 -3.13 14.94
N PHE A 200 -17.59 -3.20 16.12
CA PHE A 200 -16.88 -3.27 17.39
C PHE A 200 -16.53 -4.71 17.73
N MET A 201 -15.32 -4.92 18.20
CA MET A 201 -14.80 -6.22 18.63
C MET A 201 -13.77 -6.02 19.75
N ASP A 202 -13.24 -7.12 20.28
CA ASP A 202 -12.08 -7.05 21.18
C ASP A 202 -10.82 -6.60 20.42
N VAL A 203 -9.84 -6.08 21.13
CA VAL A 203 -8.64 -5.49 20.53
C VAL A 203 -7.81 -6.51 19.76
N PRO A 204 -7.51 -7.73 20.29
CA PRO A 204 -6.77 -8.74 19.53
C PRO A 204 -7.45 -9.13 18.21
N SER A 205 -8.77 -9.25 18.19
CA SER A 205 -9.54 -9.55 16.98
C SER A 205 -9.45 -8.42 15.94
N ALA A 206 -9.44 -7.16 16.39
CA ALA A 206 -9.26 -6.02 15.49
C ALA A 206 -7.85 -5.96 14.87
N GLU A 207 -6.82 -6.21 15.68
CA GLU A 207 -5.43 -6.32 15.20
C GLU A 207 -5.30 -7.47 14.17
N MET A 208 -5.84 -8.65 14.46
CA MET A 208 -5.83 -9.80 13.56
C MET A 208 -6.61 -9.55 12.26
N THR A 209 -7.73 -8.85 12.33
CA THR A 209 -8.61 -8.60 11.17
C THR A 209 -7.87 -7.91 10.03
N LYS A 210 -6.96 -6.98 10.33
CA LYS A 210 -6.15 -6.29 9.31
C LYS A 210 -5.24 -7.26 8.58
N TYR A 211 -4.48 -8.05 9.32
CA TYR A 211 -3.56 -9.03 8.74
C TYR A 211 -4.30 -10.10 7.93
N ALA A 212 -5.41 -10.63 8.48
CA ALA A 212 -6.22 -11.62 7.79
C ALA A 212 -6.81 -11.09 6.49
N ALA A 213 -7.31 -9.83 6.48
CA ALA A 213 -7.85 -9.21 5.28
C ALA A 213 -6.79 -9.06 4.19
N ASN A 214 -5.63 -8.48 4.51
CA ASN A 214 -4.56 -8.29 3.54
C ASN A 214 -3.99 -9.63 3.05
N SER A 215 -3.83 -10.61 3.92
CA SER A 215 -3.39 -11.96 3.56
C SER A 215 -4.38 -12.69 2.65
N MET A 216 -5.68 -12.53 2.88
CA MET A 216 -6.71 -13.08 1.99
C MET A 216 -6.64 -12.47 0.60
N LEU A 217 -6.47 -11.15 0.49
CA LEU A 217 -6.34 -10.47 -0.80
C LEU A 217 -5.06 -10.90 -1.54
N ALA A 218 -3.94 -10.99 -0.85
CA ALA A 218 -2.68 -11.51 -1.40
C ALA A 218 -2.82 -12.96 -1.87
N THR A 219 -3.52 -13.81 -1.09
CA THR A 219 -3.80 -15.21 -1.45
C THR A 219 -4.59 -15.29 -2.75
N ARG A 220 -5.61 -14.46 -2.93
CA ARG A 220 -6.42 -14.45 -4.17
C ARG A 220 -5.58 -14.10 -5.40
N ILE A 221 -4.69 -13.12 -5.27
CA ILE A 221 -3.78 -12.71 -6.36
C ILE A 221 -2.81 -13.85 -6.68
N SER A 222 -2.11 -14.40 -5.68
CA SER A 222 -1.15 -15.49 -5.89
C SER A 222 -1.84 -16.75 -6.44
N PHE A 223 -3.02 -17.09 -5.93
CA PHE A 223 -3.81 -18.21 -6.47
C PHE A 223 -4.10 -18.03 -7.97
N MET A 224 -4.56 -16.84 -8.39
CA MET A 224 -4.83 -16.59 -9.80
C MET A 224 -3.57 -16.54 -10.66
N ASN A 225 -2.44 -16.09 -10.12
CA ASN A 225 -1.16 -16.14 -10.79
C ASN A 225 -0.69 -17.59 -11.02
N ASP A 226 -0.84 -18.45 -10.02
CA ASP A 226 -0.50 -19.86 -10.11
C ASP A 226 -1.40 -20.59 -11.15
N ILE A 227 -2.70 -20.31 -11.11
CA ILE A 227 -3.65 -20.79 -12.15
C ILE A 227 -3.27 -20.27 -13.54
N ALA A 228 -2.85 -19.00 -13.66
CA ALA A 228 -2.43 -18.43 -14.95
C ALA A 228 -1.21 -19.18 -15.54
N ASN A 229 -0.22 -19.46 -14.69
CA ASN A 229 0.96 -20.21 -15.12
C ASN A 229 0.59 -21.64 -15.57
N LEU A 230 -0.33 -22.30 -14.87
CA LEU A 230 -0.84 -23.61 -15.30
C LEU A 230 -1.64 -23.51 -16.62
N CYS A 231 -2.48 -22.49 -16.77
CA CYS A 231 -3.24 -22.26 -18.01
C CYS A 231 -2.33 -22.18 -19.23
N GLU A 232 -1.19 -21.50 -19.12
CA GLU A 232 -0.19 -21.42 -20.19
C GLU A 232 0.32 -22.79 -20.61
N LEU A 233 0.51 -23.72 -19.66
CA LEU A 233 1.02 -25.06 -19.93
C LEU A 233 -0.02 -26.00 -20.54
N VAL A 234 -1.28 -25.86 -20.14
CA VAL A 234 -2.36 -26.76 -20.58
C VAL A 234 -3.20 -26.17 -21.72
N GLY A 235 -2.89 -24.95 -22.19
CA GLY A 235 -3.61 -24.29 -23.28
C GLY A 235 -4.98 -23.74 -22.90
N ALA A 236 -5.24 -23.48 -21.61
CA ALA A 236 -6.45 -22.82 -21.14
C ALA A 236 -6.32 -21.30 -21.17
N ASP A 237 -7.44 -20.58 -21.30
CA ASP A 237 -7.48 -19.12 -21.21
C ASP A 237 -7.76 -18.66 -19.79
N VAL A 238 -6.77 -18.08 -19.13
CA VAL A 238 -6.91 -17.61 -17.75
C VAL A 238 -8.00 -16.54 -17.58
N ASN A 239 -8.27 -15.70 -18.60
CA ASN A 239 -9.33 -14.70 -18.52
C ASN A 239 -10.72 -15.35 -18.54
N MET A 240 -10.87 -16.44 -19.32
CA MET A 240 -12.11 -17.22 -19.28
C MET A 240 -12.30 -17.96 -17.96
N VAL A 241 -11.21 -18.55 -17.41
CA VAL A 241 -11.21 -19.18 -16.08
C VAL A 241 -11.60 -18.15 -15.02
N ARG A 242 -10.97 -16.98 -15.03
CA ARG A 242 -11.28 -15.87 -14.10
C ARG A 242 -12.74 -15.45 -14.16
N ARG A 243 -13.31 -15.31 -15.36
CA ARG A 243 -14.73 -14.97 -15.53
C ARG A 243 -15.63 -16.10 -14.99
N GLY A 244 -15.28 -17.34 -15.29
CA GLY A 244 -16.04 -18.50 -14.84
C GLY A 244 -16.12 -18.57 -13.32
N ILE A 245 -14.99 -18.57 -12.62
CA ILE A 245 -14.98 -18.65 -11.15
C ILE A 245 -15.50 -17.36 -10.49
N GLY A 246 -15.22 -16.20 -11.08
CA GLY A 246 -15.63 -14.91 -10.53
C GLY A 246 -17.13 -14.61 -10.65
N SER A 247 -17.87 -15.38 -11.46
CA SER A 247 -19.34 -15.30 -11.56
C SER A 247 -20.08 -16.01 -10.42
N ASP A 248 -19.39 -16.87 -9.65
CA ASP A 248 -19.93 -17.44 -8.43
C ASP A 248 -19.90 -16.39 -7.32
N GLU A 249 -21.10 -16.08 -6.74
CA GLU A 249 -21.25 -15.07 -5.68
C GLU A 249 -20.41 -15.40 -4.43
N ARG A 250 -20.17 -16.68 -4.14
CA ARG A 250 -19.33 -17.13 -3.01
C ARG A 250 -17.87 -16.74 -3.20
N ILE A 251 -17.42 -16.58 -4.45
CA ILE A 251 -16.06 -16.20 -4.81
C ILE A 251 -15.99 -14.71 -5.11
N GLY A 252 -16.84 -14.22 -6.01
CA GLY A 252 -16.83 -12.84 -6.49
C GLY A 252 -15.59 -12.53 -7.38
N SER A 253 -15.67 -11.46 -8.16
CA SER A 253 -14.69 -11.15 -9.21
C SER A 253 -13.46 -10.33 -8.75
N LYS A 254 -13.51 -9.74 -7.55
CA LYS A 254 -12.45 -8.83 -7.06
C LYS A 254 -11.18 -9.61 -6.68
N PHE A 255 -10.00 -9.04 -6.99
CA PHE A 255 -8.68 -9.62 -6.70
C PHE A 255 -8.39 -10.97 -7.38
N LEU A 256 -9.04 -11.23 -8.51
CA LEU A 256 -8.80 -12.41 -9.35
C LEU A 256 -8.06 -12.08 -10.67
N TYR A 257 -7.42 -10.93 -10.77
CA TYR A 257 -6.70 -10.53 -11.97
C TYR A 257 -5.26 -11.07 -11.93
N PRO A 258 -4.89 -11.95 -12.87
CA PRO A 258 -3.50 -12.41 -12.98
C PRO A 258 -2.60 -11.25 -13.44
N GLY A 259 -1.37 -11.26 -12.98
CA GLY A 259 -0.39 -10.24 -13.32
C GLY A 259 1.03 -10.68 -12.97
N CYS A 260 1.98 -9.76 -13.08
CA CYS A 260 3.39 -10.01 -12.79
C CYS A 260 3.76 -9.91 -11.30
N GLY A 261 2.85 -10.27 -10.40
CA GLY A 261 3.04 -10.21 -8.97
C GLY A 261 2.56 -8.92 -8.32
N TYR A 262 2.39 -8.96 -7.00
CA TYR A 262 2.02 -7.80 -6.20
C TYR A 262 3.24 -7.23 -5.46
N GLY A 263 3.18 -5.94 -5.17
CA GLY A 263 4.15 -5.18 -4.37
C GLY A 263 3.45 -4.23 -3.42
N GLY A 264 4.07 -3.10 -3.16
CA GLY A 264 3.60 -2.06 -2.27
C GLY A 264 3.98 -2.29 -0.81
N SER A 265 3.63 -1.32 0.02
CA SER A 265 4.01 -1.28 1.43
C SER A 265 3.20 -2.21 2.34
N CYS A 266 2.07 -2.76 1.85
CA CYS A 266 1.12 -3.47 2.70
C CYS A 266 1.20 -4.99 2.54
N PHE A 267 0.83 -5.54 1.37
CA PHE A 267 0.70 -6.99 1.21
C PHE A 267 1.97 -7.76 1.53
N PRO A 268 3.16 -7.42 0.98
CA PRO A 268 4.36 -8.19 1.27
C PRO A 268 4.73 -8.14 2.76
N LYS A 269 4.65 -6.95 3.36
CA LYS A 269 4.97 -6.75 4.78
C LYS A 269 4.00 -7.50 5.69
N ASP A 270 2.69 -7.37 5.45
CA ASP A 270 1.68 -7.91 6.36
C ASP A 270 1.60 -9.44 6.28
N VAL A 271 1.80 -10.03 5.09
CA VAL A 271 1.87 -11.48 4.93
C VAL A 271 3.09 -12.05 5.68
N LYS A 272 4.27 -11.44 5.52
CA LYS A 272 5.50 -11.84 6.22
C LYS A 272 5.36 -11.70 7.73
N ALA A 273 4.81 -10.57 8.20
CA ALA A 273 4.60 -10.33 9.63
C ALA A 273 3.61 -11.34 10.25
N LEU A 274 2.56 -11.74 9.52
CA LEU A 274 1.63 -12.75 10.02
C LEU A 274 2.26 -14.15 10.06
N ILE A 275 3.08 -14.50 9.08
CA ILE A 275 3.87 -15.74 9.09
C ILE A 275 4.79 -15.77 10.31
N HIS A 276 5.55 -14.69 10.53
CA HIS A 276 6.46 -14.56 11.66
C HIS A 276 5.71 -14.66 13.00
N THR A 277 4.61 -13.92 13.16
CA THR A 277 3.78 -14.02 14.37
C THR A 277 3.32 -15.44 14.64
N ALA A 278 2.90 -16.18 13.61
CA ALA A 278 2.48 -17.57 13.77
C ALA A 278 3.65 -18.47 14.26
N GLU A 279 4.85 -18.25 13.75
CA GLU A 279 6.06 -18.99 14.13
C GLU A 279 6.45 -18.74 15.59
N GLU A 280 6.29 -17.51 16.10
CA GLU A 280 6.48 -17.19 17.53
C GLU A 280 5.57 -18.03 18.45
N TYR A 281 4.36 -18.38 17.97
CA TYR A 281 3.42 -19.26 18.67
C TYR A 281 3.57 -20.76 18.30
N GLY A 282 4.63 -21.13 17.58
CA GLY A 282 4.86 -22.51 17.15
C GLY A 282 3.89 -23.01 16.07
N TYR A 283 3.18 -22.10 15.38
CA TYR A 283 2.21 -22.43 14.34
C TYR A 283 2.76 -22.11 12.96
N ARG A 284 2.66 -23.05 12.03
CA ARG A 284 3.12 -22.89 10.65
C ARG A 284 1.99 -22.50 9.71
N MET A 285 2.02 -21.28 9.16
CA MET A 285 1.04 -20.77 8.18
C MET A 285 1.39 -21.24 6.76
N ARG A 286 1.12 -22.50 6.45
CA ARG A 286 1.48 -23.12 5.15
C ARG A 286 0.90 -22.41 3.94
N VAL A 287 -0.35 -21.93 4.01
CA VAL A 287 -1.00 -21.21 2.92
C VAL A 287 -0.25 -19.91 2.60
N LEU A 288 0.10 -19.12 3.60
CA LEU A 288 0.78 -17.85 3.39
C LEU A 288 2.23 -18.02 2.94
N GLN A 289 2.91 -19.08 3.41
CA GLN A 289 4.25 -19.42 2.91
C GLN A 289 4.21 -19.75 1.41
N ALA A 290 3.20 -20.51 0.95
CA ALA A 290 3.00 -20.77 -0.48
C ALA A 290 2.65 -19.49 -1.27
N VAL A 291 1.84 -18.59 -0.68
CA VAL A 291 1.50 -17.29 -1.29
C VAL A 291 2.74 -16.44 -1.55
N GLU A 292 3.65 -16.34 -0.58
CA GLU A 292 4.91 -15.61 -0.72
C GLU A 292 5.83 -16.26 -1.78
N GLU A 293 5.93 -17.58 -1.77
CA GLU A 293 6.73 -18.32 -2.77
C GLU A 293 6.21 -18.07 -4.19
N VAL A 294 4.90 -18.18 -4.40
CA VAL A 294 4.27 -17.92 -5.69
C VAL A 294 4.49 -16.48 -6.13
N ASN A 295 4.29 -15.49 -5.22
CA ASN A 295 4.49 -14.09 -5.56
C ASN A 295 5.95 -13.76 -5.91
N GLY A 296 6.90 -14.34 -5.20
CA GLY A 296 8.32 -14.17 -5.49
C GLY A 296 8.67 -14.62 -6.91
N ARG A 297 8.25 -15.83 -7.29
CA ARG A 297 8.45 -16.36 -8.66
C ARG A 297 7.69 -15.53 -9.71
N GLN A 298 6.51 -15.07 -9.38
CA GLN A 298 5.67 -14.30 -10.30
C GLN A 298 6.31 -12.98 -10.74
N LYS A 299 7.09 -12.35 -9.86
CA LYS A 299 7.82 -11.11 -10.21
C LYS A 299 8.90 -11.33 -11.30
N GLU A 300 9.31 -12.56 -11.54
CA GLU A 300 10.35 -12.92 -12.52
C GLU A 300 9.76 -13.42 -13.86
N VAL A 301 8.47 -13.76 -13.91
CA VAL A 301 7.83 -14.41 -15.08
C VAL A 301 8.03 -13.63 -16.38
N LEU A 302 7.93 -12.29 -16.35
CA LEU A 302 8.15 -11.47 -17.55
C LEU A 302 9.61 -11.55 -18.03
N PHE A 303 10.57 -11.57 -17.11
CA PHE A 303 11.99 -11.74 -17.43
C PHE A 303 12.25 -13.10 -18.08
N ASP A 304 11.66 -14.16 -17.54
CA ASP A 304 11.80 -15.51 -18.10
C ASP A 304 11.20 -15.62 -19.51
N LYS A 305 10.04 -15.01 -19.75
CA LYS A 305 9.42 -14.93 -21.07
C LYS A 305 10.31 -14.15 -22.05
N LEU A 306 10.84 -13.00 -21.63
CA LEU A 306 11.75 -12.17 -22.41
C LEU A 306 13.02 -12.94 -22.76
N LYS A 307 13.64 -13.59 -21.78
CA LYS A 307 14.85 -14.38 -21.98
C LYS A 307 14.63 -15.54 -22.97
N ARG A 308 13.49 -16.22 -22.85
CA ARG A 308 13.12 -17.29 -23.84
C ARG A 308 12.95 -16.73 -25.26
N HIS A 309 12.31 -15.56 -25.40
CA HIS A 309 12.12 -14.93 -26.71
C HIS A 309 13.46 -14.61 -27.41
N PHE A 310 14.45 -14.13 -26.66
CA PHE A 310 15.78 -13.80 -27.21
C PHE A 310 16.81 -14.95 -27.14
N GLY A 311 16.37 -16.19 -26.95
CA GLY A 311 17.26 -17.35 -26.93
C GLY A 311 18.28 -17.38 -25.80
N GLY A 312 18.01 -16.70 -24.72
CA GLY A 312 18.82 -16.69 -23.48
C GLY A 312 19.81 -15.54 -23.35
N ASP A 313 20.11 -14.79 -24.43
CA ASP A 313 21.08 -13.67 -24.40
C ASP A 313 20.39 -12.31 -24.50
N LEU A 314 20.50 -11.51 -23.42
CA LEU A 314 19.95 -10.16 -23.34
C LEU A 314 21.03 -9.06 -23.41
N ARG A 315 22.30 -9.41 -23.57
CA ARG A 315 23.40 -8.43 -23.61
C ARG A 315 23.22 -7.41 -24.74
N GLY A 316 23.21 -6.14 -24.39
CA GLY A 316 23.03 -5.04 -25.31
C GLY A 316 21.62 -4.88 -25.88
N ARG A 317 20.65 -5.74 -25.50
CA ARG A 317 19.23 -5.57 -25.87
C ARG A 317 18.66 -4.33 -25.20
N ARG A 318 17.93 -3.55 -25.95
CA ARG A 318 17.24 -2.33 -25.48
C ARG A 318 15.83 -2.69 -25.08
N ILE A 319 15.56 -2.58 -23.79
CA ILE A 319 14.27 -2.95 -23.20
C ILE A 319 13.58 -1.72 -22.66
N ALA A 320 12.40 -1.42 -23.17
CA ALA A 320 11.50 -0.42 -22.62
C ALA A 320 10.67 -1.01 -21.48
N LEU A 321 10.50 -0.26 -20.41
CA LEU A 321 9.68 -0.65 -19.26
C LEU A 321 8.66 0.47 -18.96
N TRP A 322 7.39 0.15 -19.11
CA TRP A 322 6.28 1.02 -18.79
C TRP A 322 5.66 0.66 -17.44
N GLY A 323 5.67 1.62 -16.53
CA GLY A 323 5.16 1.47 -15.17
C GLY A 323 6.22 1.01 -14.18
N LEU A 324 6.43 1.84 -13.17
CA LEU A 324 7.45 1.66 -12.13
C LEU A 324 6.83 1.45 -10.76
N ALA A 325 5.77 2.21 -10.44
CA ALA A 325 4.99 2.02 -9.22
C ALA A 325 4.37 0.62 -9.16
N PHE A 326 4.13 0.11 -7.97
CA PHE A 326 3.56 -1.24 -7.80
C PHE A 326 2.11 -1.36 -8.34
N LYS A 327 1.42 -0.24 -8.48
CA LYS A 327 0.08 -0.10 -9.11
C LYS A 327 -0.14 1.34 -9.59
N PRO A 328 -1.19 1.62 -10.40
CA PRO A 328 -1.53 2.98 -10.80
C PRO A 328 -1.95 3.89 -9.63
N GLU A 329 -1.90 5.20 -9.89
CA GLU A 329 -2.35 6.29 -8.99
C GLU A 329 -1.53 6.41 -7.68
N THR A 330 -0.28 5.93 -7.68
CA THR A 330 0.70 6.11 -6.60
C THR A 330 2.12 6.21 -7.16
N ASP A 331 3.02 6.80 -6.38
CA ASP A 331 4.47 6.81 -6.65
C ASP A 331 5.22 5.70 -5.89
N ASP A 332 4.52 4.88 -5.09
CA ASP A 332 5.13 3.85 -4.25
C ASP A 332 5.74 2.72 -5.09
N MET A 333 7.06 2.55 -4.95
CA MET A 333 7.83 1.50 -5.61
C MET A 333 8.29 0.38 -4.67
N ARG A 334 7.90 0.43 -3.39
CA ARG A 334 8.30 -0.59 -2.42
C ARG A 334 7.83 -1.96 -2.86
N GLU A 335 8.73 -2.95 -2.88
CA GLU A 335 8.45 -4.32 -3.33
C GLU A 335 7.84 -4.41 -4.76
N ALA A 336 7.96 -3.36 -5.57
CA ALA A 336 7.43 -3.35 -6.92
C ALA A 336 8.14 -4.35 -7.84
N THR A 337 7.38 -4.99 -8.71
CA THR A 337 7.91 -5.93 -9.73
C THR A 337 8.91 -5.25 -10.66
N SER A 338 8.72 -3.95 -10.96
CA SER A 338 9.63 -3.15 -11.75
C SER A 338 11.07 -3.16 -11.22
N LEU A 339 11.26 -3.08 -9.89
CA LEU A 339 12.59 -3.13 -9.28
C LEU A 339 13.27 -4.49 -9.48
N VAL A 340 12.50 -5.58 -9.37
CA VAL A 340 13.01 -6.94 -9.64
C VAL A 340 13.42 -7.07 -11.10
N LEU A 341 12.57 -6.64 -12.03
CA LEU A 341 12.85 -6.70 -13.46
C LEU A 341 14.04 -5.83 -13.85
N ILE A 342 14.16 -4.60 -13.35
CA ILE A 342 15.31 -3.72 -13.60
C ILE A 342 16.60 -4.39 -13.13
N ARG A 343 16.61 -4.98 -11.94
CA ARG A 343 17.78 -5.70 -11.43
C ARG A 343 18.17 -6.86 -12.35
N LEU A 344 17.24 -7.73 -12.69
CA LEU A 344 17.49 -8.91 -13.53
C LEU A 344 17.94 -8.52 -14.95
N LEU A 345 17.34 -7.48 -15.54
CA LEU A 345 17.69 -7.00 -16.86
C LEU A 345 19.12 -6.41 -16.88
N ASN A 346 19.48 -5.63 -15.86
CA ASN A 346 20.83 -5.07 -15.74
C ASN A 346 21.88 -6.17 -15.51
N GLU A 347 21.60 -7.17 -14.66
CA GLU A 347 22.46 -8.33 -14.44
C GLU A 347 22.65 -9.15 -15.73
N ALA A 348 21.64 -9.20 -16.58
CA ALA A 348 21.70 -9.85 -17.88
C ALA A 348 22.37 -9.00 -18.99
N GLY A 349 22.82 -7.78 -18.67
CA GLY A 349 23.50 -6.86 -19.60
C GLY A 349 22.58 -6.15 -20.58
N ALA A 350 21.28 -6.08 -20.33
CA ALA A 350 20.33 -5.30 -21.12
C ALA A 350 20.45 -3.80 -20.84
N VAL A 351 20.06 -2.97 -21.80
CA VAL A 351 19.94 -1.51 -21.65
C VAL A 351 18.47 -1.18 -21.40
N VAL A 352 18.16 -0.71 -20.21
CA VAL A 352 16.77 -0.48 -19.79
C VAL A 352 16.42 0.99 -19.89
N THR A 353 15.31 1.32 -20.54
CA THR A 353 14.71 2.66 -20.56
C THR A 353 13.34 2.59 -19.91
N VAL A 354 13.09 3.47 -18.95
CA VAL A 354 11.89 3.41 -18.09
C VAL A 354 11.02 4.65 -18.25
N TYR A 355 9.72 4.46 -18.07
CA TYR A 355 8.76 5.54 -17.94
C TYR A 355 7.62 5.17 -16.99
N ASP A 356 7.24 6.12 -16.14
CA ASP A 356 6.05 6.08 -15.27
C ASP A 356 5.50 7.50 -15.12
N PRO A 357 4.19 7.71 -15.13
CA PRO A 357 3.61 9.06 -15.01
C PRO A 357 3.95 9.78 -13.70
N VAL A 358 4.22 9.04 -12.62
CA VAL A 358 4.33 9.61 -11.26
C VAL A 358 5.60 9.16 -10.54
N ALA A 359 6.04 7.90 -10.70
CA ALA A 359 7.09 7.28 -9.88
C ALA A 359 8.53 7.51 -10.40
N MET A 360 8.76 8.41 -11.37
CA MET A 360 10.10 8.61 -11.95
C MET A 360 11.14 9.09 -10.92
N ASP A 361 10.74 9.96 -9.99
CA ASP A 361 11.66 10.48 -8.97
C ASP A 361 11.98 9.43 -7.90
N GLU A 362 10.99 8.60 -7.52
CA GLU A 362 11.23 7.46 -6.62
C GLU A 362 12.15 6.42 -7.28
N CYS A 363 11.98 6.18 -8.58
CA CYS A 363 12.87 5.31 -9.33
C CYS A 363 14.31 5.85 -9.34
N ARG A 364 14.51 7.16 -9.56
CA ARG A 364 15.85 7.76 -9.50
C ARG A 364 16.51 7.58 -8.13
N ARG A 365 15.72 7.69 -7.04
CA ARG A 365 16.24 7.44 -5.68
C ARG A 365 16.64 6.00 -5.45
N ALA A 366 15.83 5.05 -5.95
CA ALA A 366 16.04 3.61 -5.73
C ALA A 366 17.09 3.00 -6.66
N VAL A 367 17.11 3.43 -7.92
CA VAL A 367 17.88 2.76 -8.99
C VAL A 367 19.06 3.61 -9.48
N GLY A 368 18.99 4.95 -9.37
CA GLY A 368 20.04 5.86 -9.88
C GLY A 368 20.21 5.75 -11.39
N ASP A 369 21.45 5.81 -11.85
CA ASP A 369 21.81 5.84 -13.27
C ASP A 369 21.88 4.45 -13.94
N ARG A 370 21.36 3.42 -13.28
CA ARG A 370 21.35 2.05 -13.82
C ARG A 370 20.31 1.85 -14.94
N VAL A 371 19.47 2.84 -15.19
CA VAL A 371 18.47 2.87 -16.25
C VAL A 371 18.45 4.25 -16.93
N ARG A 372 17.85 4.32 -18.11
CA ARG A 372 17.57 5.57 -18.80
C ARG A 372 16.14 6.01 -18.48
N TYR A 373 15.95 7.31 -18.26
CA TYR A 373 14.66 7.91 -17.91
C TYR A 373 14.11 8.65 -19.11
N ALA A 374 12.96 8.25 -19.59
CA ALA A 374 12.27 8.88 -20.71
C ALA A 374 11.27 9.95 -20.22
N ALA A 375 10.97 10.93 -21.06
CA ALA A 375 9.99 11.97 -20.76
C ALA A 375 8.56 11.50 -20.99
N ASP A 376 8.35 10.50 -21.86
CA ASP A 376 7.04 9.91 -22.14
C ASP A 376 7.16 8.44 -22.55
N MET A 377 6.00 7.77 -22.69
CA MET A 377 5.89 6.36 -23.01
C MET A 377 6.48 6.00 -24.38
N TYR A 378 6.39 6.87 -25.38
CA TYR A 378 6.91 6.60 -26.73
C TYR A 378 8.43 6.84 -26.81
N GLU A 379 8.94 7.84 -26.08
CA GLU A 379 10.38 8.02 -25.93
C GLU A 379 11.02 6.81 -25.24
N ALA A 380 10.35 6.25 -24.20
CA ALA A 380 10.83 5.04 -23.55
C ALA A 380 10.94 3.86 -24.52
N ALA A 381 10.01 3.75 -25.44
CA ALA A 381 9.96 2.68 -26.46
C ALA A 381 10.87 2.89 -27.66
N LYS A 382 11.52 4.08 -27.77
CA LYS A 382 12.35 4.42 -28.93
C LYS A 382 13.51 3.45 -29.08
N ASP A 383 13.60 2.87 -30.28
CA ASP A 383 14.61 1.86 -30.66
C ASP A 383 14.64 0.60 -29.74
N ALA A 384 13.60 0.34 -28.97
CA ALA A 384 13.55 -0.82 -28.09
C ALA A 384 13.39 -2.14 -28.87
N ASP A 385 14.08 -3.18 -28.42
CA ASP A 385 13.93 -4.54 -28.93
C ASP A 385 12.69 -5.23 -28.36
N ALA A 386 12.24 -4.82 -27.17
CA ALA A 386 11.01 -5.26 -26.53
C ALA A 386 10.48 -4.20 -25.55
N LEU A 387 9.18 -4.25 -25.30
CA LEU A 387 8.46 -3.44 -24.32
C LEU A 387 7.85 -4.34 -23.24
N LEU A 388 8.10 -4.05 -21.97
CA LEU A 388 7.46 -4.66 -20.81
C LEU A 388 6.47 -3.68 -20.21
N LEU A 389 5.20 -4.05 -20.12
CA LEU A 389 4.18 -3.35 -19.36
C LEU A 389 4.11 -3.96 -17.96
N VAL A 390 4.44 -3.19 -16.93
CA VAL A 390 4.53 -3.66 -15.54
C VAL A 390 3.46 -3.06 -14.64
N THR A 391 3.03 -1.83 -14.91
CA THR A 391 1.95 -1.16 -14.18
C THR A 391 0.89 -0.64 -15.16
N GLU A 392 -0.37 -0.92 -14.85
CA GLU A 392 -1.51 -0.68 -15.74
C GLU A 392 -2.07 0.75 -15.67
N TRP A 393 -1.22 1.77 -15.83
CA TRP A 393 -1.66 3.16 -15.89
C TRP A 393 -2.69 3.41 -16.99
N LYS A 394 -3.58 4.36 -16.79
CA LYS A 394 -4.64 4.67 -17.74
C LYS A 394 -4.10 5.05 -19.13
N GLU A 395 -3.01 5.82 -19.17
CA GLU A 395 -2.40 6.26 -20.42
C GLU A 395 -1.83 5.13 -21.27
N PHE A 396 -1.45 3.99 -20.63
CA PHE A 396 -0.95 2.82 -21.35
C PHE A 396 -2.04 1.95 -21.97
N ARG A 397 -3.32 2.18 -21.61
CA ARG A 397 -4.43 1.29 -22.04
C ARG A 397 -4.79 1.41 -23.51
N ILE A 398 -4.61 2.58 -24.11
CA ILE A 398 -4.94 2.83 -25.51
C ILE A 398 -3.77 3.56 -26.17
N PRO A 399 -2.62 2.86 -26.40
CA PRO A 399 -1.50 3.46 -27.10
C PRO A 399 -1.82 3.63 -28.61
N ASP A 400 -1.17 4.58 -29.23
CA ASP A 400 -1.11 4.61 -30.70
C ASP A 400 -0.17 3.49 -31.17
N TRP A 401 -0.75 2.36 -31.56
CA TRP A 401 -0.01 1.17 -32.00
C TRP A 401 0.87 1.44 -33.21
N THR A 402 0.45 2.35 -34.10
CA THR A 402 1.24 2.72 -35.30
C THR A 402 2.48 3.50 -34.89
N ALA A 403 2.31 4.50 -34.03
CA ALA A 403 3.41 5.30 -33.52
C ALA A 403 4.37 4.43 -32.70
N LEU A 404 3.84 3.57 -31.82
CA LEU A 404 4.63 2.66 -31.01
C LEU A 404 5.46 1.69 -31.85
N LYS A 405 4.85 1.04 -32.84
CA LYS A 405 5.53 0.13 -33.78
C LYS A 405 6.63 0.85 -34.56
N LYS A 406 6.41 2.09 -34.96
CA LYS A 406 7.41 2.89 -35.68
C LYS A 406 8.57 3.31 -34.79
N ALA A 407 8.31 3.55 -33.50
CA ALA A 407 9.33 3.94 -32.54
C ALA A 407 10.28 2.78 -32.17
N MET A 408 9.75 1.57 -32.07
CA MET A 408 10.50 0.39 -31.64
C MET A 408 11.37 -0.20 -32.77
N HIS A 409 12.50 -0.80 -32.37
CA HIS A 409 13.32 -1.59 -33.28
C HIS A 409 12.63 -2.92 -33.64
N SER A 410 11.97 -3.55 -32.68
CA SER A 410 11.19 -4.77 -32.90
C SER A 410 9.84 -4.67 -32.15
N PRO A 411 8.72 -4.95 -32.80
CA PRO A 411 7.39 -4.83 -32.20
C PRO A 411 7.08 -6.06 -31.31
N VAL A 412 7.73 -6.15 -30.16
CA VAL A 412 7.56 -7.23 -29.19
C VAL A 412 7.07 -6.65 -27.87
N LEU A 413 5.92 -7.11 -27.39
CA LEU A 413 5.26 -6.63 -26.19
C LEU A 413 5.05 -7.76 -25.18
N PHE A 414 5.47 -7.51 -23.94
CA PHE A 414 5.21 -8.35 -22.77
C PHE A 414 4.26 -7.63 -21.83
N ASP A 415 3.03 -8.07 -21.76
CA ASP A 415 1.99 -7.47 -20.95
C ASP A 415 1.90 -8.18 -19.58
N GLY A 416 2.44 -7.56 -18.55
CA GLY A 416 2.41 -8.07 -17.18
C GLY A 416 1.09 -7.84 -16.43
N ARG A 417 0.11 -7.19 -17.06
CA ARG A 417 -1.18 -6.85 -16.43
C ARG A 417 -2.40 -7.30 -17.21
N ASN A 418 -2.19 -7.91 -18.37
CA ASN A 418 -3.24 -8.42 -19.25
C ASN A 418 -4.30 -7.35 -19.60
N ILE A 419 -3.84 -6.13 -19.91
CA ILE A 419 -4.76 -5.00 -20.17
C ILE A 419 -5.18 -4.89 -21.64
N TYR A 420 -4.52 -5.58 -22.55
CA TYR A 420 -4.78 -5.47 -23.99
C TYR A 420 -5.58 -6.64 -24.52
N ASP A 421 -6.39 -6.36 -25.56
CA ASP A 421 -6.99 -7.42 -26.38
C ASP A 421 -5.93 -8.05 -27.30
N ARG A 422 -5.82 -9.38 -27.24
CA ARG A 422 -4.81 -10.14 -28.00
C ARG A 422 -4.95 -9.96 -29.50
N THR A 423 -6.20 -9.91 -29.96
CA THR A 423 -6.50 -9.81 -31.39
C THR A 423 -6.07 -8.44 -31.91
N ASP A 424 -6.33 -7.38 -31.18
CA ASP A 424 -5.99 -6.02 -31.55
C ASP A 424 -4.47 -5.79 -31.59
N VAL A 425 -3.75 -6.27 -30.56
CA VAL A 425 -2.29 -6.16 -30.51
C VAL A 425 -1.62 -6.94 -31.65
N ARG A 426 -2.10 -8.15 -31.95
CA ARG A 426 -1.59 -8.96 -33.07
C ARG A 426 -1.92 -8.35 -34.43
N LYS A 427 -3.12 -7.78 -34.63
CA LYS A 427 -3.49 -7.04 -35.85
C LYS A 427 -2.63 -5.82 -36.06
N ALA A 428 -2.20 -5.14 -34.98
CA ALA A 428 -1.25 -4.04 -35.04
C ALA A 428 0.16 -4.49 -35.44
N GLY A 429 0.41 -5.80 -35.47
CA GLY A 429 1.65 -6.41 -35.93
C GLY A 429 2.69 -6.59 -34.84
N PHE A 430 2.27 -6.74 -33.59
CA PHE A 430 3.14 -7.05 -32.47
C PHE A 430 3.20 -8.56 -32.17
N THR A 431 4.38 -9.03 -31.83
CA THR A 431 4.53 -10.29 -31.09
C THR A 431 4.12 -10.02 -29.65
N TYR A 432 3.11 -10.73 -29.17
CA TYR A 432 2.47 -10.40 -27.90
C TYR A 432 2.52 -11.56 -26.92
N TYR A 433 3.10 -11.30 -25.75
CA TYR A 433 3.17 -12.18 -24.60
C TYR A 433 2.40 -11.57 -23.44
N TYR A 434 1.73 -12.40 -22.65
CA TYR A 434 0.93 -11.98 -21.50
C TYR A 434 1.01 -13.03 -20.39
N ILE A 435 0.43 -12.74 -19.23
CA ILE A 435 0.41 -13.68 -18.12
C ILE A 435 -0.66 -14.74 -18.35
N GLY A 436 -0.23 -16.00 -18.42
CA GLY A 436 -1.10 -17.16 -18.70
C GLY A 436 -1.34 -17.43 -20.18
N GLY A 437 -0.33 -17.05 -21.04
CA GLY A 437 -0.37 -17.38 -22.46
C GLY A 437 0.74 -16.76 -23.30
#